data_a3e8d5c4b91f2603fce9a852a34d8344
#
_entry.id   a3e8d5c4b91f2603fce9a852a34d8344
#
_cell.length_a   1.000
_cell.length_b   1.000
_cell.length_c   1.000
_cell.angle_alpha   90.00
_cell.angle_beta   90.00
_cell.angle_gamma   90.00
#
_symmetry.space_group_name_H-M   'P 1'
#
loop_
_entity.id
_entity.type
_entity.pdbx_description
1 polymer ?
#
loop_
_entity_poly.entity_id
_entity_poly.type
_entity_poly.pdbx_seq_one_letter_code
_entity_poly.pdbx_strand_id
1 'polypeptide(L)'
;MAFAFVFAGQGSQSVGMLAALGATERSVRDTFAEASQVLGYDLWQLASAGPEEALNATERTQPAMLAAGVAVWRAWRARGGGLPALLSGHSLGEFTALVCAGAFEFPAAIELVRFRGQAMQEAVPAGSGAMAAILGLEDDAVAAVCREAAQGAVVEAVNYNSPGQIVIAGDTAAVQRAIEGARTRGAKRAIALPVSVPAHSSLMRGAGERLGVKLQALTVRQPEIPYVSAVDARQHSEPADIRALLVRQISSPVRWTDTVRALARGDIAQVIECGPGKVLTGLNRRIERRPDLAFLSLEDPASIDAALGATASGGTHA
;
A
#
# COMPACT_ATOMS: atom_id res chain seq x y z
N MET A 1 -17.94 7.35 16.56
CA MET A 1 -17.84 7.80 15.16
C MET A 1 -17.28 6.67 14.32
N ALA A 2 -17.78 6.46 13.09
CA ALA A 2 -17.22 5.46 12.20
C ALA A 2 -15.84 5.91 11.66
N PHE A 3 -14.91 4.98 11.53
CA PHE A 3 -13.58 5.24 10.99
C PHE A 3 -13.17 4.15 10.00
N ALA A 4 -12.23 4.47 9.13
CA ALA A 4 -11.61 3.54 8.20
C ALA A 4 -10.13 3.38 8.50
N PHE A 5 -9.58 2.16 8.32
CA PHE A 5 -8.14 1.96 8.32
C PHE A 5 -7.62 1.81 6.89
N VAL A 6 -6.46 2.41 6.67
CA VAL A 6 -5.70 2.28 5.42
C VAL A 6 -4.29 1.79 5.70
N PHE A 7 -3.76 0.96 4.81
CA PHE A 7 -2.45 0.35 4.95
C PHE A 7 -1.54 0.77 3.81
N ALA A 8 -0.35 1.25 4.18
CA ALA A 8 0.64 1.68 3.20
C ALA A 8 1.26 0.48 2.47
N GLY A 9 1.75 0.74 1.28
CA GLY A 9 2.56 -0.17 0.49
C GLY A 9 4.05 0.13 0.59
N GLN A 10 4.81 -0.35 -0.40
CA GLN A 10 6.24 -0.07 -0.56
C GLN A 10 6.49 1.44 -0.69
N GLY A 11 7.55 1.93 -0.04
CA GLY A 11 7.91 3.34 0.03
C GLY A 11 7.61 3.99 1.39
N SER A 12 6.94 3.27 2.31
CA SER A 12 6.73 3.72 3.70
C SER A 12 7.65 3.04 4.71
N GLN A 13 8.45 2.06 4.28
CA GLN A 13 9.45 1.40 5.12
C GLN A 13 10.62 2.33 5.41
N SER A 14 11.18 2.17 6.58
CA SER A 14 12.46 2.76 6.98
C SER A 14 13.14 1.86 8.02
N VAL A 15 14.47 1.84 8.03
CA VAL A 15 15.20 1.17 9.11
C VAL A 15 14.86 1.85 10.44
N GLY A 16 14.52 1.06 11.44
CA GLY A 16 14.02 1.55 12.73
C GLY A 16 12.50 1.70 12.82
N MET A 17 11.75 1.40 11.74
CA MET A 17 10.30 1.47 11.77
C MET A 17 9.72 0.62 12.92
N LEU A 18 8.71 1.16 13.60
CA LEU A 18 8.02 0.56 14.75
C LEU A 18 8.92 0.25 15.97
N ALA A 19 10.16 0.76 16.05
CA ALA A 19 11.04 0.48 17.17
C ALA A 19 10.42 0.88 18.53
N ALA A 20 9.77 2.05 18.60
CA ALA A 20 9.09 2.52 19.81
C ALA A 20 7.92 1.60 20.21
N LEU A 21 7.10 1.17 19.26
CA LEU A 21 6.02 0.21 19.50
C LEU A 21 6.58 -1.17 19.89
N GLY A 22 7.61 -1.64 19.23
CA GLY A 22 8.24 -2.93 19.55
C GLY A 22 8.92 -2.98 20.92
N ALA A 23 9.21 -1.82 21.52
CA ALA A 23 9.72 -1.72 22.89
C ALA A 23 8.61 -1.83 23.96
N THR A 24 7.37 -1.43 23.64
CA THR A 24 6.25 -1.37 24.58
C THR A 24 5.17 -2.40 24.31
N GLU A 25 4.99 -2.81 23.05
CA GLU A 25 3.94 -3.71 22.60
C GLU A 25 4.49 -5.08 22.23
N ARG A 26 4.25 -6.07 23.10
CA ARG A 26 4.67 -7.45 22.85
C ARG A 26 4.09 -8.00 21.53
N SER A 27 2.84 -7.66 21.21
CA SER A 27 2.17 -8.07 19.96
C SER A 27 2.94 -7.70 18.69
N VAL A 28 3.70 -6.60 18.72
CA VAL A 28 4.54 -6.18 17.58
C VAL A 28 5.68 -7.19 17.39
N ARG A 29 6.41 -7.51 18.46
CA ARG A 29 7.52 -8.47 18.40
C ARG A 29 7.06 -9.88 18.04
N ASP A 30 5.94 -10.31 18.61
CA ASP A 30 5.33 -11.62 18.34
C ASP A 30 4.92 -11.74 16.87
N THR A 31 4.37 -10.66 16.27
CA THR A 31 3.99 -10.63 14.84
C THR A 31 5.21 -10.75 13.93
N PHE A 32 6.29 -10.03 14.22
CA PHE A 32 7.52 -10.14 13.45
C PHE A 32 8.21 -11.50 13.63
N ALA A 33 8.13 -12.11 14.82
CA ALA A 33 8.65 -13.45 15.08
C ALA A 33 7.88 -14.50 14.27
N GLU A 34 6.54 -14.42 14.22
CA GLU A 34 5.69 -15.27 13.39
C GLU A 34 6.04 -15.16 11.89
N ALA A 35 6.22 -13.93 11.39
CA ALA A 35 6.65 -13.70 10.01
C ALA A 35 8.06 -14.27 9.75
N SER A 36 9.00 -14.10 10.70
CA SER A 36 10.36 -14.61 10.58
C SER A 36 10.42 -16.13 10.47
N GLN A 37 9.55 -16.86 11.19
CA GLN A 37 9.42 -18.31 11.07
C GLN A 37 9.04 -18.74 9.66
N VAL A 38 8.12 -18.03 9.00
CA VAL A 38 7.70 -18.30 7.62
C VAL A 38 8.81 -17.99 6.63
N LEU A 39 9.53 -16.91 6.86
CA LEU A 39 10.53 -16.40 5.92
C LEU A 39 11.89 -17.10 6.01
N GLY A 40 12.21 -17.69 7.19
CA GLY A 40 13.50 -18.32 7.45
C GLY A 40 14.64 -17.33 7.75
N TYR A 41 14.32 -16.07 8.05
CA TYR A 41 15.28 -15.05 8.49
C TYR A 41 14.61 -14.08 9.48
N ASP A 42 15.41 -13.36 10.28
CA ASP A 42 14.93 -12.40 11.26
C ASP A 42 14.44 -11.11 10.57
N LEU A 43 13.12 -11.02 10.39
CA LEU A 43 12.46 -9.87 9.78
C LEU A 43 12.48 -8.65 10.70
N TRP A 44 12.44 -8.86 12.02
CA TRP A 44 12.54 -7.75 12.97
C TRP A 44 13.91 -7.10 12.94
N GLN A 45 14.98 -7.91 12.94
CA GLN A 45 16.34 -7.39 12.78
C GLN A 45 16.50 -6.58 11.51
N LEU A 46 15.94 -7.08 10.39
CA LEU A 46 15.96 -6.35 9.12
C LEU A 46 15.19 -5.01 9.20
N ALA A 47 14.00 -5.02 9.79
CA ALA A 47 13.17 -3.82 9.90
C ALA A 47 13.73 -2.78 10.88
N SER A 48 14.29 -3.25 12.01
CA SER A 48 14.76 -2.37 13.10
C SER A 48 16.20 -1.89 12.94
N ALA A 49 17.09 -2.68 12.32
CA ALA A 49 18.52 -2.40 12.24
C ALA A 49 19.08 -2.49 10.79
N GLY A 50 18.30 -2.92 9.81
CA GLY A 50 18.72 -2.98 8.42
C GLY A 50 19.58 -4.18 8.05
N PRO A 51 20.39 -4.10 6.99
CA PRO A 51 20.73 -2.87 6.24
C PRO A 51 19.58 -2.35 5.35
N GLU A 52 19.58 -1.05 5.10
CA GLU A 52 18.52 -0.36 4.32
C GLU A 52 18.36 -0.94 2.91
N GLU A 53 19.45 -1.22 2.22
CA GLU A 53 19.44 -1.82 0.90
C GLU A 53 18.67 -3.16 0.88
N ALA A 54 18.90 -4.00 1.89
CA ALA A 54 18.21 -5.27 2.02
C ALA A 54 16.71 -5.08 2.34
N LEU A 55 16.37 -4.10 3.18
CA LEU A 55 14.98 -3.77 3.48
C LEU A 55 14.24 -3.24 2.24
N ASN A 56 14.93 -2.51 1.37
CA ASN A 56 14.40 -1.93 0.14
C ASN A 56 14.31 -2.92 -1.05
N ALA A 57 14.86 -4.12 -0.93
CA ALA A 57 14.63 -5.18 -1.90
C ALA A 57 13.16 -5.60 -1.89
N THR A 58 12.48 -5.52 -3.05
CA THR A 58 11.02 -5.70 -3.16
C THR A 58 10.51 -6.99 -2.50
N GLU A 59 11.24 -8.09 -2.63
CA GLU A 59 10.91 -9.39 -2.01
C GLU A 59 11.00 -9.39 -0.47
N ARG A 60 11.71 -8.41 0.12
CA ARG A 60 11.84 -8.21 1.59
C ARG A 60 10.97 -7.08 2.09
N THR A 61 10.86 -6.00 1.31
CA THR A 61 9.97 -4.87 1.64
C THR A 61 8.53 -5.32 1.81
N GLN A 62 8.03 -6.18 0.92
CA GLN A 62 6.62 -6.58 0.95
C GLN A 62 6.26 -7.36 2.23
N PRO A 63 6.98 -8.42 2.63
CA PRO A 63 6.73 -9.07 3.92
C PRO A 63 6.91 -8.14 5.10
N ALA A 64 7.93 -7.26 5.09
CA ALA A 64 8.19 -6.32 6.17
C ALA A 64 7.03 -5.33 6.38
N MET A 65 6.47 -4.78 5.29
CA MET A 65 5.35 -3.87 5.35
C MET A 65 4.04 -4.55 5.75
N LEU A 66 3.79 -5.78 5.28
CA LEU A 66 2.64 -6.55 5.70
C LEU A 66 2.73 -6.88 7.20
N ALA A 67 3.87 -7.37 7.66
CA ALA A 67 4.10 -7.65 9.08
C ALA A 67 3.96 -6.40 9.94
N ALA A 68 4.48 -5.26 9.48
CA ALA A 68 4.39 -3.99 10.20
C ALA A 68 2.93 -3.52 10.33
N GLY A 69 2.14 -3.55 9.26
CA GLY A 69 0.73 -3.16 9.32
C GLY A 69 -0.10 -4.07 10.22
N VAL A 70 0.09 -5.40 10.12
CA VAL A 70 -0.60 -6.35 10.99
C VAL A 70 -0.15 -6.21 12.45
N ALA A 71 1.13 -5.91 12.71
CA ALA A 71 1.64 -5.67 14.06
C ALA A 71 0.97 -4.46 14.72
N VAL A 72 0.84 -3.35 13.98
CA VAL A 72 0.13 -2.15 14.47
C VAL A 72 -1.36 -2.42 14.67
N TRP A 73 -2.00 -3.15 13.77
CA TRP A 73 -3.38 -3.61 13.93
C TRP A 73 -3.56 -4.44 15.20
N ARG A 74 -2.68 -5.41 15.46
CA ARG A 74 -2.73 -6.25 16.67
C ARG A 74 -2.50 -5.42 17.94
N ALA A 75 -1.58 -4.44 17.90
CA ALA A 75 -1.34 -3.51 19.02
C ALA A 75 -2.57 -2.63 19.29
N TRP A 76 -3.21 -2.08 18.25
CA TRP A 76 -4.46 -1.34 18.35
C TRP A 76 -5.55 -2.17 19.03
N ARG A 77 -5.74 -3.41 18.58
CA ARG A 77 -6.75 -4.33 19.14
C ARG A 77 -6.44 -4.72 20.59
N ALA A 78 -5.18 -4.98 20.91
CA ALA A 78 -4.73 -5.31 22.27
C ALA A 78 -4.95 -4.17 23.28
N ARG A 79 -4.91 -2.92 22.81
CA ARG A 79 -5.25 -1.73 23.61
C ARG A 79 -6.75 -1.40 23.66
N GLY A 80 -7.61 -2.29 23.18
CA GLY A 80 -9.08 -2.12 23.20
C GLY A 80 -9.62 -1.25 22.06
N GLY A 81 -8.82 -0.98 21.02
CA GLY A 81 -9.26 -0.25 19.84
C GLY A 81 -10.43 -0.94 19.14
N GLY A 82 -11.42 -0.16 18.70
CA GLY A 82 -12.62 -0.63 18.01
C GLY A 82 -12.30 -1.22 16.62
N LEU A 83 -13.31 -1.87 16.01
CA LEU A 83 -13.23 -2.30 14.62
C LEU A 83 -13.53 -1.12 13.69
N PRO A 84 -12.74 -0.92 12.61
CA PRO A 84 -13.07 0.06 11.59
C PRO A 84 -14.29 -0.37 10.78
N ALA A 85 -15.02 0.58 10.24
CA ALA A 85 -16.14 0.33 9.34
C ALA A 85 -15.69 -0.13 7.95
N LEU A 86 -14.50 0.30 7.53
CA LEU A 86 -13.92 0.00 6.21
C LEU A 86 -12.41 -0.21 6.34
N LEU A 87 -11.88 -1.10 5.49
CA LEU A 87 -10.45 -1.29 5.28
C LEU A 87 -10.08 -1.04 3.83
N SER A 88 -8.88 -0.51 3.59
CA SER A 88 -8.28 -0.43 2.27
C SER A 88 -6.76 -0.41 2.36
N GLY A 89 -6.08 -0.55 1.24
CA GLY A 89 -4.62 -0.49 1.22
C GLY A 89 -4.07 -0.06 -0.14
N HIS A 90 -2.92 0.61 -0.11
CA HIS A 90 -2.22 1.02 -1.31
C HIS A 90 -1.32 -0.11 -1.80
N SER A 91 -1.59 -0.67 -2.98
CA SER A 91 -0.80 -1.77 -3.56
C SER A 91 -0.63 -2.94 -2.58
N LEU A 92 0.58 -3.15 -2.05
CA LEU A 92 0.84 -4.17 -1.03
C LEU A 92 -0.07 -4.03 0.20
N GLY A 93 -0.39 -2.81 0.61
CA GLY A 93 -1.27 -2.56 1.75
C GLY A 93 -2.65 -3.21 1.64
N GLU A 94 -3.08 -3.54 0.42
CA GLU A 94 -4.32 -4.27 0.17
C GLU A 94 -4.28 -5.70 0.75
N PHE A 95 -3.13 -6.36 0.69
CA PHE A 95 -2.92 -7.67 1.34
C PHE A 95 -2.98 -7.55 2.86
N THR A 96 -2.42 -6.47 3.42
CA THR A 96 -2.50 -6.18 4.85
C THR A 96 -3.95 -5.95 5.28
N ALA A 97 -4.71 -5.16 4.52
CA ALA A 97 -6.13 -4.93 4.75
C ALA A 97 -6.93 -6.25 4.77
N LEU A 98 -6.67 -7.14 3.82
CA LEU A 98 -7.35 -8.43 3.71
C LEU A 98 -6.97 -9.40 4.85
N VAL A 99 -5.72 -9.37 5.36
CA VAL A 99 -5.34 -10.10 6.57
C VAL A 99 -6.09 -9.55 7.78
N CYS A 100 -6.13 -8.23 7.97
CA CYS A 100 -6.84 -7.59 9.07
C CYS A 100 -8.36 -7.78 8.99
N ALA A 101 -8.90 -7.97 7.78
CA ALA A 101 -10.31 -8.33 7.53
C ALA A 101 -10.62 -9.82 7.72
N GLY A 102 -9.63 -10.67 8.06
CA GLY A 102 -9.84 -12.12 8.22
C GLY A 102 -9.92 -12.92 6.91
N ALA A 103 -9.70 -12.27 5.76
CA ALA A 103 -9.75 -12.93 4.44
C ALA A 103 -8.56 -13.87 4.19
N PHE A 104 -7.39 -13.55 4.74
CA PHE A 104 -6.18 -14.37 4.69
C PHE A 104 -5.65 -14.69 6.09
N GLU A 105 -5.12 -15.89 6.26
CA GLU A 105 -4.25 -16.21 7.39
C GLU A 105 -2.91 -15.48 7.25
N PHE A 106 -2.40 -14.90 8.34
CA PHE A 106 -1.19 -14.08 8.32
C PHE A 106 0.05 -14.82 7.78
N PRO A 107 0.38 -16.06 8.21
CA PRO A 107 1.53 -16.79 7.67
C PRO A 107 1.44 -17.03 6.16
N ALA A 108 0.26 -17.38 5.67
CA ALA A 108 0.01 -17.60 4.25
C ALA A 108 0.16 -16.30 3.43
N ALA A 109 -0.29 -15.18 3.99
CA ALA A 109 -0.14 -13.87 3.38
C ALA A 109 1.33 -13.42 3.33
N ILE A 110 2.13 -13.67 4.36
CA ILE A 110 3.59 -13.40 4.38
C ILE A 110 4.29 -14.14 3.24
N GLU A 111 4.02 -15.44 3.08
CA GLU A 111 4.59 -16.21 1.98
C GLU A 111 4.12 -15.70 0.61
N LEU A 112 2.83 -15.36 0.49
CA LEU A 112 2.24 -14.84 -0.73
C LEU A 112 2.87 -13.52 -1.18
N VAL A 113 3.05 -12.56 -0.26
CA VAL A 113 3.63 -11.27 -0.63
C VAL A 113 5.14 -11.34 -0.86
N ARG A 114 5.86 -12.27 -0.22
CA ARG A 114 7.24 -12.61 -0.59
C ARG A 114 7.29 -13.09 -2.03
N PHE A 115 6.46 -14.06 -2.38
CA PHE A 115 6.36 -14.56 -3.75
C PHE A 115 5.96 -13.45 -4.74
N ARG A 116 5.00 -12.57 -4.37
CA ARG A 116 4.62 -11.42 -5.17
C ARG A 116 5.82 -10.53 -5.46
N GLY A 117 6.62 -10.20 -4.44
CA GLY A 117 7.83 -9.41 -4.60
C GLY A 117 8.84 -10.05 -5.54
N GLN A 118 9.09 -11.35 -5.41
CA GLN A 118 9.97 -12.12 -6.30
C GLN A 118 9.43 -12.14 -7.74
N ALA A 119 8.16 -12.46 -7.93
CA ALA A 119 7.54 -12.50 -9.25
C ALA A 119 7.59 -11.13 -9.97
N MET A 120 7.42 -10.04 -9.23
CA MET A 120 7.54 -8.69 -9.77
C MET A 120 8.99 -8.33 -10.12
N GLN A 121 9.96 -8.74 -9.29
CA GLN A 121 11.38 -8.50 -9.54
C GLN A 121 11.89 -9.27 -10.78
N GLU A 122 11.35 -10.45 -11.02
CA GLU A 122 11.70 -11.33 -12.15
C GLU A 122 10.92 -11.02 -13.44
N ALA A 123 9.90 -10.15 -13.37
CA ALA A 123 9.01 -9.89 -14.51
C ALA A 123 9.70 -9.18 -15.67
N VAL A 124 10.75 -8.41 -15.38
CA VAL A 124 11.55 -7.70 -16.36
C VAL A 124 13.04 -7.87 -16.05
N PRO A 125 13.94 -7.82 -17.06
CA PRO A 125 15.37 -7.84 -16.82
C PRO A 125 15.80 -6.69 -15.89
N ALA A 126 16.80 -6.93 -15.04
CA ALA A 126 17.31 -5.93 -14.13
C ALA A 126 17.74 -4.66 -14.89
N GLY A 127 17.28 -3.48 -14.43
CA GLY A 127 17.57 -2.18 -15.03
C GLY A 127 16.76 -1.83 -16.28
N SER A 128 15.91 -2.74 -16.81
CA SER A 128 15.06 -2.44 -17.97
C SER A 128 13.78 -1.70 -17.59
N GLY A 129 13.33 -1.82 -16.35
CA GLY A 129 12.16 -1.13 -15.81
C GLY A 129 12.52 0.08 -14.94
N ALA A 130 11.63 1.08 -14.92
CA ALA A 130 11.78 2.27 -14.09
C ALA A 130 10.41 2.80 -13.65
N MET A 131 10.44 3.64 -12.61
CA MET A 131 9.30 4.42 -12.15
C MET A 131 9.72 5.88 -11.92
N ALA A 132 8.77 6.80 -12.06
CA ALA A 132 9.00 8.21 -11.75
C ALA A 132 7.75 8.86 -11.15
N ALA A 133 7.97 9.80 -10.23
CA ALA A 133 6.91 10.63 -9.67
C ALA A 133 6.79 11.94 -10.46
N ILE A 134 5.57 12.24 -10.93
CA ILE A 134 5.21 13.48 -11.63
C ILE A 134 4.31 14.29 -10.70
N LEU A 135 4.73 15.53 -10.42
CA LEU A 135 4.01 16.44 -9.53
C LEU A 135 3.62 17.73 -10.28
N GLY A 136 2.39 18.18 -10.06
CA GLY A 136 1.90 19.46 -10.54
C GLY A 136 1.28 19.44 -11.92
N LEU A 137 1.02 18.25 -12.48
CA LEU A 137 0.22 18.07 -13.69
C LEU A 137 -1.08 17.34 -13.35
N GLU A 138 -2.13 17.64 -14.11
CA GLU A 138 -3.40 16.91 -14.05
C GLU A 138 -3.28 15.52 -14.68
N ASP A 139 -4.17 14.62 -14.30
CA ASP A 139 -4.16 13.20 -14.66
C ASP A 139 -4.11 13.00 -16.18
N ASP A 140 -4.96 13.73 -16.95
CA ASP A 140 -5.01 13.65 -18.40
C ASP A 140 -3.73 14.14 -19.08
N ALA A 141 -3.06 15.15 -18.50
CA ALA A 141 -1.79 15.65 -19.00
C ALA A 141 -0.66 14.61 -18.81
N VAL A 142 -0.64 13.92 -17.66
CA VAL A 142 0.32 12.83 -17.42
C VAL A 142 0.04 11.66 -18.36
N ALA A 143 -1.23 11.28 -18.56
CA ALA A 143 -1.59 10.22 -19.48
C ALA A 143 -1.19 10.57 -20.94
N ALA A 144 -1.31 11.84 -21.36
CA ALA A 144 -0.84 12.29 -22.66
C ALA A 144 0.70 12.21 -22.79
N VAL A 145 1.43 12.64 -21.75
CA VAL A 145 2.89 12.49 -21.69
C VAL A 145 3.31 11.04 -21.87
N CYS A 146 2.65 10.11 -21.17
CA CYS A 146 2.96 8.68 -21.29
C CYS A 146 2.74 8.18 -22.73
N ARG A 147 1.58 8.51 -23.35
CA ARG A 147 1.29 8.10 -24.73
C ARG A 147 2.34 8.59 -25.73
N GLU A 148 2.76 9.84 -25.62
CA GLU A 148 3.77 10.42 -26.52
C GLU A 148 5.19 9.86 -26.26
N ALA A 149 5.51 9.60 -24.99
CA ALA A 149 6.83 9.07 -24.61
C ALA A 149 6.97 7.56 -24.91
N ALA A 150 5.88 6.83 -25.12
CA ALA A 150 5.90 5.40 -25.34
C ALA A 150 6.71 5.01 -26.58
N GLN A 151 6.44 5.59 -27.75
CA GLN A 151 7.20 5.33 -29.00
C GLN A 151 7.45 3.85 -29.28
N GLY A 152 6.42 3.02 -29.04
CA GLY A 152 6.52 1.57 -29.19
C GLY A 152 6.99 0.79 -27.96
N ALA A 153 7.43 1.46 -26.91
CA ALA A 153 7.76 0.89 -25.59
C ALA A 153 6.60 1.14 -24.60
N VAL A 154 6.70 0.61 -23.39
CA VAL A 154 5.70 0.81 -22.34
C VAL A 154 6.09 1.96 -21.42
N VAL A 155 5.20 2.91 -21.23
CA VAL A 155 5.19 3.83 -20.09
C VAL A 155 3.75 4.24 -19.79
N GLU A 156 3.33 4.08 -18.55
CA GLU A 156 1.94 4.19 -18.13
C GLU A 156 1.83 4.96 -16.81
N ALA A 157 0.72 5.67 -16.61
CA ALA A 157 0.35 6.24 -15.31
C ALA A 157 -0.17 5.11 -14.42
N VAL A 158 0.55 4.83 -13.33
CA VAL A 158 0.33 3.62 -12.54
C VAL A 158 -0.13 3.88 -11.10
N ASN A 159 0.13 5.05 -10.49
CA ASN A 159 -0.42 5.38 -9.19
C ASN A 159 -1.00 6.79 -9.22
N TYR A 160 -2.31 6.89 -9.08
CA TYR A 160 -3.04 8.15 -8.91
C TYR A 160 -3.11 8.49 -7.43
N ASN A 161 -1.98 9.00 -6.90
CA ASN A 161 -1.75 9.12 -5.46
C ASN A 161 -2.50 10.27 -4.80
N SER A 162 -2.60 11.40 -5.46
CA SER A 162 -3.43 12.55 -5.07
C SER A 162 -3.57 13.51 -6.26
N PRO A 163 -4.52 14.46 -6.25
CA PRO A 163 -4.57 15.48 -7.29
C PRO A 163 -3.20 16.12 -7.53
N GLY A 164 -2.73 16.06 -8.78
CA GLY A 164 -1.42 16.57 -9.17
C GLY A 164 -0.22 15.75 -8.68
N GLN A 165 -0.39 14.52 -8.23
CA GLN A 165 0.70 13.60 -7.88
C GLN A 165 0.44 12.20 -8.44
N ILE A 166 1.13 11.87 -9.53
CA ILE A 166 1.00 10.60 -10.24
C ILE A 166 2.38 9.94 -10.34
N VAL A 167 2.41 8.62 -10.19
CA VAL A 167 3.59 7.81 -10.53
C VAL A 167 3.37 7.18 -11.89
N ILE A 168 4.41 7.24 -12.72
CA ILE A 168 4.48 6.54 -14.01
C ILE A 168 5.48 5.39 -13.91
N ALA A 169 5.25 4.33 -14.69
CA ALA A 169 6.13 3.16 -14.74
C ALA A 169 6.18 2.58 -16.14
N GLY A 170 7.28 1.92 -16.48
CA GLY A 170 7.47 1.29 -17.76
C GLY A 170 8.93 0.98 -18.06
N ASP A 171 9.24 0.89 -19.36
CA ASP A 171 10.62 0.74 -19.84
C ASP A 171 11.45 1.97 -19.48
N THR A 172 12.67 1.75 -19.01
CA THR A 172 13.55 2.81 -18.50
C THR A 172 13.71 3.98 -19.48
N ALA A 173 13.94 3.71 -20.76
CA ALA A 173 14.09 4.77 -21.78
C ALA A 173 12.78 5.56 -22.01
N ALA A 174 11.63 4.89 -21.98
CA ALA A 174 10.32 5.54 -22.13
C ALA A 174 9.96 6.38 -20.91
N VAL A 175 10.24 5.90 -19.69
CA VAL A 175 10.08 6.66 -18.45
C VAL A 175 10.97 7.92 -18.48
N GLN A 176 12.21 7.82 -18.96
CA GLN A 176 13.10 9.00 -19.08
C GLN A 176 12.52 10.03 -20.05
N ARG A 177 12.04 9.62 -21.23
CA ARG A 177 11.34 10.54 -22.16
C ARG A 177 10.09 11.17 -21.52
N ALA A 178 9.34 10.39 -20.75
CA ALA A 178 8.15 10.89 -20.04
C ALA A 178 8.51 11.93 -18.97
N ILE A 179 9.62 11.76 -18.24
CA ILE A 179 10.14 12.75 -17.29
C ILE A 179 10.41 14.08 -18.02
N GLU A 180 11.08 14.04 -19.16
CA GLU A 180 11.41 15.23 -19.96
C GLU A 180 10.15 15.89 -20.54
N GLY A 181 9.24 15.07 -21.10
CA GLY A 181 7.94 15.55 -21.60
C GLY A 181 7.07 16.19 -20.51
N ALA A 182 7.08 15.64 -19.29
CA ALA A 182 6.36 16.21 -18.15
C ALA A 182 6.97 17.58 -17.73
N ARG A 183 8.30 17.71 -17.71
CA ARG A 183 8.98 18.98 -17.43
C ARG A 183 8.64 20.05 -18.47
N THR A 184 8.67 19.70 -19.74
CA THR A 184 8.30 20.60 -20.83
C THR A 184 6.85 21.10 -20.73
N ARG A 185 5.95 20.29 -20.15
CA ARG A 185 4.55 20.65 -19.89
C ARG A 185 4.32 21.36 -18.56
N GLY A 186 5.37 21.74 -17.87
CA GLY A 186 5.29 22.54 -16.64
C GLY A 186 5.06 21.71 -15.37
N ALA A 187 5.42 20.44 -15.35
CA ALA A 187 5.46 19.68 -14.11
C ALA A 187 6.35 20.38 -13.08
N LYS A 188 5.84 20.57 -11.86
CA LYS A 188 6.62 21.16 -10.76
C LYS A 188 7.83 20.30 -10.39
N ARG A 189 7.66 18.98 -10.47
CA ARG A 189 8.72 17.98 -10.31
C ARG A 189 8.42 16.77 -11.19
N ALA A 190 9.46 16.21 -11.78
CA ALA A 190 9.46 14.91 -12.46
C ALA A 190 10.76 14.21 -12.07
N ILE A 191 10.67 13.20 -11.19
CA ILE A 191 11.81 12.60 -10.48
C ILE A 191 11.74 11.08 -10.61
N ALA A 192 12.83 10.45 -11.08
CA ALA A 192 12.99 9.01 -11.06
C ALA A 192 12.96 8.49 -9.61
N LEU A 193 12.27 7.39 -9.39
CA LEU A 193 12.23 6.71 -8.10
C LEU A 193 13.36 5.66 -8.03
N PRO A 194 13.93 5.40 -6.83
CA PRO A 194 15.01 4.42 -6.64
C PRO A 194 14.47 2.98 -6.63
N VAL A 195 13.69 2.62 -7.65
CA VAL A 195 13.10 1.30 -7.84
C VAL A 195 13.24 0.86 -9.30
N SER A 196 13.58 -0.40 -9.54
CA SER A 196 13.79 -0.98 -10.86
C SER A 196 12.63 -1.82 -11.37
N VAL A 197 11.61 -2.06 -10.52
CA VAL A 197 10.42 -2.83 -10.89
C VAL A 197 9.35 -1.85 -11.37
N PRO A 198 8.89 -1.93 -12.65
CA PRO A 198 7.84 -1.07 -13.18
C PRO A 198 6.45 -1.51 -12.71
N ALA A 199 6.23 -1.42 -11.37
CA ALA A 199 5.04 -1.91 -10.70
C ALA A 199 3.77 -1.27 -11.28
N HIS A 200 2.71 -2.06 -11.36
CA HIS A 200 1.38 -1.66 -11.85
C HIS A 200 1.29 -1.32 -13.34
N SER A 201 2.39 -1.44 -14.09
CA SER A 201 2.35 -1.33 -15.56
C SER A 201 1.98 -2.67 -16.22
N SER A 202 1.64 -2.62 -17.49
CA SER A 202 1.34 -3.81 -18.31
C SER A 202 2.51 -4.80 -18.40
N LEU A 203 3.74 -4.36 -18.14
CA LEU A 203 4.94 -5.21 -18.03
C LEU A 203 4.86 -6.22 -16.88
N MET A 204 4.00 -5.97 -15.88
CA MET A 204 3.81 -6.85 -14.73
C MET A 204 2.78 -7.96 -14.94
N ARG A 205 2.19 -8.10 -16.13
CA ARG A 205 1.11 -9.07 -16.40
C ARG A 205 1.53 -10.51 -16.10
N GLY A 206 2.72 -10.92 -16.52
CA GLY A 206 3.26 -12.26 -16.23
C GLY A 206 3.46 -12.53 -14.73
N ALA A 207 3.85 -11.52 -13.95
CA ALA A 207 3.89 -11.64 -12.49
C ALA A 207 2.49 -11.83 -11.89
N GLY A 208 1.48 -11.15 -12.44
CA GLY A 208 0.08 -11.33 -12.05
C GLY A 208 -0.43 -12.75 -12.31
N GLU A 209 -0.12 -13.31 -13.46
CA GLU A 209 -0.47 -14.70 -13.81
C GLU A 209 0.16 -15.71 -12.84
N ARG A 210 1.44 -15.54 -12.54
CA ARG A 210 2.16 -16.37 -11.55
C ARG A 210 1.54 -16.24 -10.14
N LEU A 211 1.18 -15.02 -9.72
CA LEU A 211 0.49 -14.79 -8.47
C LEU A 211 -0.87 -15.49 -8.45
N GLY A 212 -1.59 -15.48 -9.57
CA GLY A 212 -2.88 -16.16 -9.74
C GLY A 212 -2.79 -17.65 -9.43
N VAL A 213 -1.76 -18.33 -9.90
CA VAL A 213 -1.52 -19.76 -9.60
C VAL A 213 -1.35 -19.97 -8.08
N LYS A 214 -0.59 -19.11 -7.41
CA LYS A 214 -0.41 -19.18 -5.95
C LYS A 214 -1.73 -18.93 -5.19
N LEU A 215 -2.50 -17.92 -5.63
CA LEU A 215 -3.79 -17.57 -5.01
C LEU A 215 -4.84 -18.68 -5.14
N GLN A 216 -4.81 -19.49 -6.19
CA GLN A 216 -5.70 -20.64 -6.33
C GLN A 216 -5.46 -21.72 -5.27
N ALA A 217 -4.21 -21.88 -4.83
CA ALA A 217 -3.84 -22.85 -3.79
C ALA A 217 -4.11 -22.35 -2.35
N LEU A 218 -4.44 -21.06 -2.18
CA LEU A 218 -4.66 -20.45 -0.87
C LEU A 218 -6.15 -20.37 -0.52
N THR A 219 -6.46 -20.56 0.76
CA THR A 219 -7.78 -20.27 1.28
C THR A 219 -7.97 -18.76 1.37
N VAL A 220 -8.94 -18.23 0.64
CA VAL A 220 -9.42 -16.85 0.76
C VAL A 220 -10.83 -16.93 1.32
N ARG A 221 -11.07 -16.24 2.44
CA ARG A 221 -12.39 -16.14 3.07
C ARG A 221 -13.08 -14.85 2.70
N GLN A 222 -14.38 -14.78 2.92
CA GLN A 222 -15.11 -13.52 2.90
C GLN A 222 -14.55 -12.60 3.99
N PRO A 223 -14.22 -11.33 3.69
CA PRO A 223 -13.79 -10.38 4.69
C PRO A 223 -14.85 -10.14 5.77
N GLU A 224 -14.47 -10.19 7.04
CA GLU A 224 -15.33 -9.89 8.18
C GLU A 224 -15.57 -8.38 8.34
N ILE A 225 -14.62 -7.57 7.86
CA ILE A 225 -14.69 -6.11 7.80
C ILE A 225 -14.76 -5.70 6.33
N PRO A 226 -15.72 -4.85 5.92
CA PRO A 226 -15.82 -4.40 4.54
C PRO A 226 -14.50 -3.83 4.00
N TYR A 227 -14.11 -4.30 2.83
CA TYR A 227 -12.85 -3.99 2.18
C TYR A 227 -13.08 -3.26 0.85
N VAL A 228 -12.34 -2.18 0.63
CA VAL A 228 -12.35 -1.37 -0.60
C VAL A 228 -11.06 -1.60 -1.37
N SER A 229 -11.14 -2.09 -2.61
CA SER A 229 -9.97 -2.29 -3.47
C SER A 229 -9.49 -0.97 -4.08
N ALA A 230 -8.17 -0.77 -4.10
CA ALA A 230 -7.55 0.37 -4.78
C ALA A 230 -7.45 0.19 -6.31
N VAL A 231 -7.87 -0.95 -6.86
CA VAL A 231 -7.93 -1.19 -8.32
C VAL A 231 -9.12 -0.47 -8.96
N ASP A 232 -10.27 -0.43 -8.27
CA ASP A 232 -11.52 0.13 -8.81
C ASP A 232 -12.30 1.00 -7.83
N ALA A 233 -11.78 1.20 -6.62
CA ALA A 233 -12.38 1.99 -5.53
C ALA A 233 -13.78 1.48 -5.11
N ARG A 234 -13.99 0.15 -5.16
CA ARG A 234 -15.25 -0.52 -4.79
C ARG A 234 -15.05 -1.51 -3.67
N GLN A 235 -16.14 -1.80 -2.96
CA GLN A 235 -16.16 -2.87 -1.98
C GLN A 235 -16.28 -4.23 -2.69
N HIS A 236 -15.56 -5.23 -2.16
CA HIS A 236 -15.60 -6.61 -2.61
C HIS A 236 -15.66 -7.54 -1.40
N SER A 237 -16.54 -8.54 -1.45
CA SER A 237 -16.74 -9.53 -0.39
C SER A 237 -16.49 -10.96 -0.86
N GLU A 238 -16.71 -11.21 -2.15
CA GLU A 238 -16.62 -12.57 -2.68
C GLU A 238 -15.17 -13.02 -2.85
N PRO A 239 -14.78 -14.17 -2.28
CA PRO A 239 -13.39 -14.67 -2.37
C PRO A 239 -12.88 -14.83 -3.80
N ALA A 240 -13.74 -15.19 -4.75
CA ALA A 240 -13.37 -15.32 -6.16
C ALA A 240 -13.02 -13.96 -6.78
N ASP A 241 -13.81 -12.92 -6.48
CA ASP A 241 -13.58 -11.57 -6.96
C ASP A 241 -12.29 -10.98 -6.35
N ILE A 242 -12.07 -11.21 -5.06
CA ILE A 242 -10.85 -10.78 -4.36
C ILE A 242 -9.60 -11.40 -5.02
N ARG A 243 -9.62 -12.71 -5.34
CA ARG A 243 -8.50 -13.35 -6.04
C ARG A 243 -8.26 -12.69 -7.41
N ALA A 244 -9.32 -12.51 -8.19
CA ALA A 244 -9.22 -11.89 -9.53
C ALA A 244 -8.70 -10.45 -9.45
N LEU A 245 -9.14 -9.68 -8.46
CA LEU A 245 -8.66 -8.32 -8.20
C LEU A 245 -7.17 -8.29 -7.84
N LEU A 246 -6.69 -9.15 -6.96
CA LEU A 246 -5.29 -9.20 -6.56
C LEU A 246 -4.36 -9.60 -7.72
N VAL A 247 -4.82 -10.47 -8.62
CA VAL A 247 -4.10 -10.78 -9.87
C VAL A 247 -4.03 -9.55 -10.77
N ARG A 248 -5.17 -8.89 -10.98
CA ARG A 248 -5.26 -7.69 -11.82
C ARG A 248 -4.47 -6.51 -11.25
N GLN A 249 -4.42 -6.37 -9.93
CA GLN A 249 -3.75 -5.28 -9.22
C GLN A 249 -2.28 -5.10 -9.62
N ILE A 250 -1.56 -6.21 -9.85
CA ILE A 250 -0.12 -6.15 -10.17
C ILE A 250 0.17 -5.36 -11.45
N SER A 251 -0.74 -5.45 -12.44
CA SER A 251 -0.61 -4.80 -13.76
C SER A 251 -1.70 -3.76 -14.03
N SER A 252 -2.31 -3.23 -12.98
CA SER A 252 -3.34 -2.19 -13.08
C SER A 252 -3.01 -1.01 -12.19
N PRO A 253 -3.43 0.20 -12.56
CA PRO A 253 -3.19 1.39 -11.75
C PRO A 253 -3.79 1.31 -10.36
N VAL A 254 -3.09 1.86 -9.38
CA VAL A 254 -3.59 2.14 -8.03
C VAL A 254 -4.39 3.44 -8.08
N ARG A 255 -5.69 3.37 -7.90
CA ARG A 255 -6.62 4.50 -7.92
C ARG A 255 -6.81 5.09 -6.52
N TRP A 256 -5.70 5.51 -5.90
CA TRP A 256 -5.72 5.92 -4.50
C TRP A 256 -6.61 7.13 -4.24
N THR A 257 -6.60 8.13 -5.13
CA THR A 257 -7.47 9.30 -5.06
C THR A 257 -8.95 8.89 -4.99
N ASP A 258 -9.38 8.00 -5.87
CA ASP A 258 -10.77 7.52 -5.90
C ASP A 258 -11.10 6.65 -4.68
N THR A 259 -10.13 5.85 -4.24
CA THR A 259 -10.26 5.00 -3.04
C THR A 259 -10.51 5.83 -1.80
N VAL A 260 -9.70 6.88 -1.56
CA VAL A 260 -9.89 7.78 -0.41
C VAL A 260 -11.24 8.50 -0.48
N ARG A 261 -11.65 8.96 -1.66
CA ARG A 261 -12.98 9.55 -1.85
C ARG A 261 -14.10 8.54 -1.58
N ALA A 262 -13.91 7.26 -1.94
CA ALA A 262 -14.88 6.21 -1.63
C ALA A 262 -14.95 5.93 -0.11
N LEU A 263 -13.81 5.87 0.58
CA LEU A 263 -13.73 5.73 2.03
C LEU A 263 -14.37 6.92 2.76
N ALA A 264 -14.19 8.13 2.24
CA ALA A 264 -14.72 9.35 2.84
C ALA A 264 -16.25 9.53 2.65
N ARG A 265 -16.92 8.64 1.91
CA ARG A 265 -18.38 8.69 1.77
C ARG A 265 -19.08 8.19 3.03
N GLY A 266 -20.29 8.71 3.27
CA GLY A 266 -21.10 8.32 4.42
C GLY A 266 -20.57 8.91 5.74
N ASP A 267 -20.72 8.17 6.83
CA ASP A 267 -20.48 8.63 8.20
C ASP A 267 -19.03 8.44 8.68
N ILE A 268 -18.10 8.19 7.77
CA ILE A 268 -16.67 8.07 8.13
C ILE A 268 -16.16 9.46 8.55
N ALA A 269 -15.79 9.56 9.82
CA ALA A 269 -15.24 10.77 10.42
C ALA A 269 -13.70 10.75 10.52
N GLN A 270 -13.09 9.57 10.36
CA GLN A 270 -11.65 9.43 10.47
C GLN A 270 -11.14 8.38 9.46
N VAL A 271 -10.02 8.69 8.79
CA VAL A 271 -9.24 7.74 8.00
C VAL A 271 -7.87 7.64 8.65
N ILE A 272 -7.53 6.45 9.13
CA ILE A 272 -6.37 6.21 9.98
C ILE A 272 -5.40 5.30 9.24
N GLU A 273 -4.17 5.77 9.03
CA GLU A 273 -3.08 4.95 8.47
C GLU A 273 -2.54 4.03 9.56
N CYS A 274 -2.72 2.72 9.36
CA CYS A 274 -2.33 1.67 10.29
C CYS A 274 -1.04 1.01 9.81
N GLY A 275 0.09 1.38 10.41
CA GLY A 275 1.40 0.89 10.00
C GLY A 275 2.50 1.94 10.11
N PRO A 276 3.70 1.65 9.58
CA PRO A 276 4.83 2.57 9.68
C PRO A 276 4.68 3.77 8.74
N GLY A 277 5.12 4.92 9.21
CA GLY A 277 5.15 6.17 8.47
C GLY A 277 3.81 6.90 8.39
N LYS A 278 3.79 7.97 7.57
CA LYS A 278 2.64 8.90 7.40
C LYS A 278 2.40 9.25 5.93
N VAL A 279 2.80 8.36 5.02
CA VAL A 279 2.75 8.63 3.58
C VAL A 279 1.31 8.76 3.11
N LEU A 280 0.45 7.80 3.45
CA LEU A 280 -0.96 7.83 3.06
C LEU A 280 -1.71 8.97 3.76
N THR A 281 -1.42 9.23 5.03
CA THR A 281 -1.98 10.37 5.76
C THR A 281 -1.68 11.70 5.06
N GLY A 282 -0.45 11.86 4.56
CA GLY A 282 -0.06 13.03 3.78
C GLY A 282 -0.76 13.13 2.42
N LEU A 283 -1.02 12.01 1.75
CA LEU A 283 -1.78 11.95 0.51
C LEU A 283 -3.26 12.23 0.74
N ASN A 284 -3.85 11.59 1.75
CA ASN A 284 -5.27 11.67 2.07
C ASN A 284 -5.71 13.10 2.37
N ARG A 285 -4.89 13.87 3.11
CA ARG A 285 -5.12 15.31 3.38
C ARG A 285 -5.12 16.19 2.13
N ARG A 286 -4.51 15.75 1.03
CA ARG A 286 -4.53 16.46 -0.26
C ARG A 286 -5.72 16.08 -1.12
N ILE A 287 -6.22 14.84 -0.94
CA ILE A 287 -7.34 14.29 -1.70
C ILE A 287 -8.66 14.84 -1.17
N GLU A 288 -8.84 14.78 0.15
CA GLU A 288 -10.08 15.17 0.80
C GLU A 288 -9.81 16.23 1.87
N ARG A 289 -10.60 17.30 1.84
CA ARG A 289 -10.39 18.48 2.70
C ARG A 289 -11.63 18.84 3.51
N ARG A 290 -12.53 17.88 3.68
CA ARG A 290 -13.70 18.07 4.53
C ARG A 290 -13.27 18.38 5.97
N PRO A 291 -13.82 19.44 6.60
CA PRO A 291 -13.44 19.83 7.97
C PRO A 291 -13.86 18.80 9.05
N ASP A 292 -14.87 17.98 8.74
CA ASP A 292 -15.41 16.92 9.60
C ASP A 292 -14.70 15.55 9.42
N LEU A 293 -13.68 15.46 8.55
CA LEU A 293 -12.92 14.25 8.30
C LEU A 293 -11.47 14.40 8.81
N ALA A 294 -11.10 13.63 9.82
CA ALA A 294 -9.75 13.62 10.35
C ALA A 294 -8.87 12.54 9.69
N PHE A 295 -7.58 12.86 9.51
CA PHE A 295 -6.58 11.93 9.03
C PHE A 295 -5.50 11.73 10.09
N LEU A 296 -5.37 10.49 10.58
CA LEU A 296 -4.46 10.07 11.64
C LEU A 296 -3.50 8.99 11.15
N SER A 297 -2.45 8.71 11.91
CA SER A 297 -1.51 7.61 11.67
C SER A 297 -1.17 6.91 12.98
N LEU A 298 -0.90 5.61 12.93
CA LEU A 298 -0.56 4.76 14.08
C LEU A 298 0.86 4.22 13.88
N GLU A 299 1.88 4.97 14.25
CA GLU A 299 3.27 4.54 14.07
C GLU A 299 4.05 4.38 15.38
N ASP A 300 3.51 4.93 16.49
CA ASP A 300 4.12 4.93 17.80
C ASP A 300 3.06 4.84 18.92
N PRO A 301 3.45 4.59 20.20
CA PRO A 301 2.51 4.46 21.30
C PRO A 301 1.62 5.69 21.51
N ALA A 302 2.16 6.89 21.37
CA ALA A 302 1.42 8.14 21.59
C ALA A 302 0.34 8.36 20.51
N SER A 303 0.63 8.01 19.27
CA SER A 303 -0.32 8.10 18.15
C SER A 303 -1.48 7.10 18.31
N ILE A 304 -1.20 5.90 18.84
CA ILE A 304 -2.28 4.94 19.16
C ILE A 304 -3.17 5.50 20.28
N ASP A 305 -2.59 6.03 21.38
CA ASP A 305 -3.36 6.61 22.49
C ASP A 305 -4.23 7.79 22.02
N ALA A 306 -3.68 8.66 21.19
CA ALA A 306 -4.42 9.77 20.60
C ALA A 306 -5.60 9.30 19.74
N ALA A 307 -5.38 8.29 18.91
CA ALA A 307 -6.43 7.73 18.05
C ALA A 307 -7.51 6.99 18.86
N LEU A 308 -7.13 6.26 19.93
CA LEU A 308 -8.08 5.64 20.86
C LEU A 308 -8.98 6.68 21.50
N GLY A 309 -8.41 7.77 22.01
CA GLY A 309 -9.18 8.90 22.56
C GLY A 309 -10.12 9.52 21.53
N ALA A 310 -9.66 9.73 20.31
CA ALA A 310 -10.45 10.33 19.22
C ALA A 310 -11.61 9.42 18.75
N THR A 311 -11.41 8.11 18.71
CA THR A 311 -12.47 7.16 18.32
C THR A 311 -13.49 6.90 19.43
N ALA A 312 -13.09 6.96 20.71
CA ALA A 312 -13.97 6.80 21.87
C ALA A 312 -14.90 7.99 22.09
N SER A 313 -14.43 9.22 21.89
CA SER A 313 -15.17 10.47 22.16
C SER A 313 -16.40 10.67 21.26
N GLY A 314 -16.57 9.86 20.21
CA GLY A 314 -17.72 9.90 19.32
C GLY A 314 -18.95 9.11 19.78
N GLY A 315 -18.87 8.39 20.90
CA GLY A 315 -19.94 7.53 21.41
C GLY A 315 -20.94 8.18 22.38
N THR A 316 -20.77 9.47 22.73
CA THR A 316 -21.53 10.12 23.81
C THR A 316 -22.56 11.15 23.36
N HIS A 317 -23.06 11.09 22.14
CA HIS A 317 -24.21 11.86 21.71
C HIS A 317 -25.22 10.92 21.02
N ALA A 318 -26.01 10.21 21.82
CA ALA A 318 -27.27 9.60 21.45
C ALA A 318 -28.37 10.20 22.34
#